data_a4e53ffd17d7d0b35b018f665ff78dab
#
_entry.id   a4e53ffd17d7d0b35b018f665ff78dab
#
_cell.length_a   1.000
_cell.length_b   1.000
_cell.length_c   1.000
_cell.angle_alpha   90.00
_cell.angle_beta   90.00
_cell.angle_gamma   90.00
#
_symmetry.space_group_name_H-M   'P 1'
#
loop_
_entity.id
_entity.type
_entity.pdbx_description
1 polymer ?
#
loop_
_entity_poly.entity_id
_entity_poly.type
_entity_poly.pdbx_seq_one_letter_code
_entity_poly.pdbx_strand_id
1 'polypeptide(L)'
;MNFLSKYNDQTYAVLRIVSGAIFTFHGVQKIFGVLSEYQPAIGSQLWIGGMIELICGLMIVIGIQTRWAAFLSSGTMAVAYIQFHWNFQFGPEFFPAINGGDAAILYSLIFLHIACRGAGKWSLDKNE
;
A
#
# COMPACT_ATOMS: atom_id res chain seq x y z
N MET A 1 25.39 -13.79 8.80
CA MET A 1 24.75 -13.80 7.44
C MET A 1 25.07 -12.52 6.66
N ASN A 2 26.34 -12.10 6.68
CA ASN A 2 26.74 -10.83 6.02
C ASN A 2 26.67 -10.86 4.47
N PHE A 3 26.57 -12.06 3.88
CA PHE A 3 26.48 -12.18 2.42
C PHE A 3 25.17 -11.65 1.83
N LEU A 4 24.09 -11.59 2.63
CA LEU A 4 22.80 -11.02 2.18
C LEU A 4 22.78 -9.49 2.23
N SER A 5 23.57 -8.87 3.08
CA SER A 5 23.58 -7.41 3.25
C SER A 5 23.94 -6.66 1.98
N LYS A 6 24.74 -7.27 1.10
CA LYS A 6 25.08 -6.70 -0.21
C LYS A 6 23.90 -6.53 -1.16
N TYR A 7 22.78 -7.22 -0.91
CA TYR A 7 21.57 -7.15 -1.71
C TYR A 7 20.47 -6.25 -1.11
N ASN A 8 20.78 -5.51 -0.06
CA ASN A 8 19.83 -4.67 0.65
C ASN A 8 19.04 -3.73 -0.29
N ASP A 9 19.71 -3.07 -1.22
CA ASP A 9 19.07 -2.15 -2.15
C ASP A 9 18.19 -2.85 -3.18
N GLN A 10 18.61 -4.03 -3.64
CA GLN A 10 17.82 -4.83 -4.59
C GLN A 10 16.58 -5.40 -3.91
N THR A 11 16.71 -5.94 -2.72
CA THR A 11 15.58 -6.48 -1.96
C THR A 11 14.58 -5.39 -1.59
N TYR A 12 15.07 -4.19 -1.27
CA TYR A 12 14.21 -3.04 -1.07
C TYR A 12 13.45 -2.64 -2.35
N ALA A 13 14.13 -2.61 -3.50
CA ALA A 13 13.47 -2.31 -4.77
C ALA A 13 12.39 -3.35 -5.10
N VAL A 14 12.66 -4.63 -4.86
CA VAL A 14 11.65 -5.71 -5.01
C VAL A 14 10.48 -5.49 -4.07
N LEU A 15 10.73 -5.18 -2.79
CA LEU A 15 9.67 -4.89 -1.82
C LEU A 15 8.77 -3.75 -2.31
N ARG A 16 9.36 -2.64 -2.78
CA ARG A 16 8.62 -1.49 -3.31
C ARG A 16 7.78 -1.88 -4.54
N ILE A 17 8.38 -2.53 -5.51
CA ILE A 17 7.70 -2.91 -6.76
C ILE A 17 6.55 -3.89 -6.49
N VAL A 18 6.81 -4.94 -5.72
CA VAL A 18 5.79 -5.97 -5.45
C VAL A 18 4.65 -5.42 -4.59
N SER A 19 4.95 -4.69 -3.51
CA SER A 19 3.91 -4.09 -2.67
C SER A 19 3.06 -3.07 -3.45
N GLY A 20 3.69 -2.25 -4.29
CA GLY A 20 3.01 -1.32 -5.18
C GLY A 20 2.12 -2.03 -6.20
N ALA A 21 2.60 -3.14 -6.81
CA ALA A 21 1.84 -3.90 -7.79
C ALA A 21 0.58 -4.56 -7.18
N ILE A 22 0.72 -5.21 -6.02
CA ILE A 22 -0.43 -5.80 -5.32
C ILE A 22 -1.43 -4.71 -4.90
N PHE A 23 -0.93 -3.60 -4.38
CA PHE A 23 -1.76 -2.44 -4.00
C PHE A 23 -2.51 -1.85 -5.21
N THR A 24 -1.84 -1.71 -6.35
CA THR A 24 -2.47 -1.30 -7.61
C THR A 24 -3.61 -2.23 -8.01
N PHE A 25 -3.44 -3.53 -7.85
CA PHE A 25 -4.46 -4.50 -8.21
C PHE A 25 -5.74 -4.34 -7.36
N HIS A 26 -5.63 -4.02 -6.09
CA HIS A 26 -6.80 -3.67 -5.26
C HIS A 26 -7.53 -2.45 -5.82
N GLY A 27 -6.83 -1.45 -6.33
CA GLY A 27 -7.41 -0.33 -7.04
C GLY A 27 -8.11 -0.74 -8.33
N VAL A 28 -7.48 -1.62 -9.13
CA VAL A 28 -8.09 -2.18 -10.35
C VAL A 28 -9.41 -2.88 -10.04
N GLN A 29 -9.46 -3.67 -8.98
CA GLN A 29 -10.69 -4.34 -8.55
C GLN A 29 -11.81 -3.35 -8.20
N LYS A 30 -11.49 -2.30 -7.43
CA LYS A 30 -12.47 -1.31 -6.98
C LYS A 30 -12.97 -0.41 -8.11
N ILE A 31 -12.09 -0.01 -9.02
CA ILE A 31 -12.43 0.95 -10.10
C ILE A 31 -13.02 0.26 -11.31
N PHE A 32 -12.49 -0.89 -11.70
CA PHE A 32 -12.91 -1.60 -12.92
C PHE A 32 -13.70 -2.89 -12.65
N GLY A 33 -13.84 -3.31 -11.40
CA GLY A 33 -14.57 -4.52 -11.03
C GLY A 33 -13.90 -5.83 -11.48
N VAL A 34 -12.60 -5.80 -11.82
CA VAL A 34 -11.88 -6.96 -12.33
C VAL A 34 -11.73 -8.01 -11.23
N LEU A 35 -12.21 -9.24 -11.47
CA LEU A 35 -12.15 -10.34 -10.51
C LEU A 35 -12.68 -9.96 -9.10
N SER A 36 -13.72 -9.13 -9.05
CA SER A 36 -14.34 -8.67 -7.83
C SER A 36 -15.85 -8.80 -7.90
N GLU A 37 -16.46 -9.32 -6.84
CA GLU A 37 -17.92 -9.40 -6.70
C GLU A 37 -18.52 -8.06 -6.24
N TYR A 38 -17.70 -7.15 -5.73
CA TYR A 38 -18.13 -5.87 -5.23
C TYR A 38 -17.35 -4.72 -5.89
N GLN A 39 -18.09 -3.73 -6.35
CA GLN A 39 -17.54 -2.49 -6.89
C GLN A 39 -18.16 -1.30 -6.16
N PRO A 40 -17.36 -0.45 -5.50
CA PRO A 40 -17.90 0.70 -4.76
C PRO A 40 -18.55 1.71 -5.70
N ALA A 41 -19.58 2.41 -5.18
CA ALA A 41 -20.22 3.49 -5.91
C ALA A 41 -19.23 4.61 -6.22
N ILE A 42 -19.31 5.18 -7.41
CA ILE A 42 -18.46 6.29 -7.85
C ILE A 42 -18.59 7.47 -6.88
N GLY A 43 -17.47 8.01 -6.43
CA GLY A 43 -17.40 9.11 -5.48
C GLY A 43 -17.53 8.71 -4.01
N SER A 44 -17.80 7.43 -3.70
CA SER A 44 -17.79 6.95 -2.31
C SER A 44 -16.38 6.94 -1.72
N GLN A 45 -16.28 6.84 -0.39
CA GLN A 45 -14.98 6.76 0.29
C GLN A 45 -14.16 5.56 -0.20
N LEU A 46 -14.79 4.41 -0.39
CA LEU A 46 -14.10 3.21 -0.91
C LEU A 46 -13.65 3.37 -2.36
N TRP A 47 -14.42 4.09 -3.18
CA TRP A 47 -14.03 4.42 -4.55
C TRP A 47 -12.83 5.37 -4.58
N ILE A 48 -12.84 6.42 -3.74
CA ILE A 48 -11.69 7.34 -3.59
C ILE A 48 -10.46 6.58 -3.12
N GLY A 49 -10.60 5.69 -2.15
CA GLY A 49 -9.53 4.77 -1.74
C GLY A 49 -9.01 3.93 -2.90
N GLY A 50 -9.90 3.39 -3.72
CA GLY A 50 -9.54 2.63 -4.94
C GLY A 50 -8.76 3.45 -5.95
N MET A 51 -9.10 4.73 -6.14
CA MET A 51 -8.34 5.66 -7.00
C MET A 51 -6.93 5.90 -6.45
N ILE A 52 -6.78 6.08 -5.14
CA ILE A 52 -5.48 6.21 -4.50
C ILE A 52 -4.66 4.93 -4.68
N GLU A 53 -5.27 3.77 -4.43
CA GLU A 53 -4.61 2.46 -4.63
C GLU A 53 -4.12 2.28 -6.07
N LEU A 54 -4.94 2.64 -7.04
CA LEU A 54 -4.60 2.51 -8.46
C LEU A 54 -3.47 3.46 -8.87
N ILE A 55 -3.62 4.75 -8.59
CA ILE A 55 -2.69 5.78 -9.05
C ILE A 55 -1.39 5.73 -8.25
N CYS A 56 -1.48 5.78 -6.93
CA CYS A 56 -0.29 5.78 -6.08
C CYS A 56 0.43 4.43 -6.12
N GLY A 57 -0.30 3.32 -6.26
CA GLY A 57 0.31 2.01 -6.47
C GLY A 57 1.18 1.97 -7.72
N LEU A 58 0.68 2.44 -8.86
CA LEU A 58 1.46 2.56 -10.10
C LEU A 58 2.67 3.48 -9.95
N MET A 59 2.51 4.62 -9.27
CA MET A 59 3.61 5.55 -9.00
C MET A 59 4.71 4.89 -8.17
N ILE A 60 4.34 4.10 -7.16
CA ILE A 60 5.27 3.34 -6.32
C ILE A 60 5.99 2.26 -7.13
N VAL A 61 5.29 1.52 -7.99
CA VAL A 61 5.90 0.50 -8.87
C VAL A 61 6.97 1.12 -9.76
N ILE A 62 6.61 2.18 -10.48
CA ILE A 62 7.50 2.87 -11.42
C ILE A 62 8.60 3.64 -10.69
N GLY A 63 8.35 4.04 -9.45
CA GLY A 63 9.26 4.87 -8.67
C GLY A 63 9.27 6.32 -9.14
N ILE A 64 8.07 6.93 -9.25
CA ILE A 64 7.91 8.34 -9.59
C ILE A 64 7.13 9.05 -8.48
N GLN A 65 7.66 10.19 -7.99
CA GLN A 65 7.11 10.89 -6.84
C GLN A 65 6.84 9.92 -5.66
N THR A 66 7.74 8.98 -5.50
CA THR A 66 7.57 7.78 -4.66
C THR A 66 7.25 8.12 -3.21
N ARG A 67 7.92 9.13 -2.64
CA ARG A 67 7.71 9.54 -1.24
C ARG A 67 6.28 10.00 -0.99
N TRP A 68 5.75 10.86 -1.86
CA TRP A 68 4.38 11.38 -1.75
C TRP A 68 3.33 10.31 -1.98
N ALA A 69 3.51 9.49 -3.03
CA ALA A 69 2.60 8.38 -3.31
C ALA A 69 2.56 7.37 -2.15
N ALA A 70 3.73 7.01 -1.61
CA ALA A 70 3.82 6.08 -0.49
C ALA A 70 3.25 6.68 0.81
N PHE A 71 3.49 7.97 1.08
CA PHE A 71 2.92 8.63 2.26
C PHE A 71 1.39 8.63 2.21
N LEU A 72 0.81 9.00 1.07
CA LEU A 72 -0.65 8.99 0.89
C LEU A 72 -1.22 7.57 0.99
N SER A 73 -0.54 6.58 0.40
CA SER A 73 -0.94 5.17 0.50
C SER A 73 -0.88 4.64 1.93
N SER A 74 0.16 5.00 2.68
CA SER A 74 0.30 4.65 4.10
C SER A 74 -0.88 5.18 4.92
N GLY A 75 -1.20 6.47 4.76
CA GLY A 75 -2.34 7.10 5.44
C GLY A 75 -3.67 6.46 5.06
N THR A 76 -3.88 6.17 3.78
CA THR A 76 -5.08 5.48 3.29
C THR A 76 -5.25 4.12 3.94
N MET A 77 -4.18 3.34 4.07
CA MET A 77 -4.23 2.02 4.70
C MET A 77 -4.42 2.10 6.22
N ALA A 78 -3.84 3.10 6.89
CA ALA A 78 -4.08 3.34 8.31
C ALA A 78 -5.56 3.67 8.57
N VAL A 79 -6.16 4.53 7.76
CA VAL A 79 -7.59 4.86 7.84
C VAL A 79 -8.45 3.63 7.55
N ALA A 80 -8.11 2.85 6.53
CA ALA A 80 -8.81 1.61 6.19
C ALA A 80 -8.78 0.61 7.34
N TYR A 81 -7.64 0.46 8.02
CA TYR A 81 -7.54 -0.39 9.20
C TYR A 81 -8.48 0.07 10.32
N ILE A 82 -8.42 1.35 10.67
CA ILE A 82 -9.22 1.89 11.78
C ILE A 82 -10.71 1.81 11.50
N GLN A 83 -11.15 2.16 10.28
CA GLN A 83 -12.57 2.28 9.96
C GLN A 83 -13.22 0.96 9.53
N PHE A 84 -12.50 0.09 8.82
CA PHE A 84 -13.10 -1.09 8.18
C PHE A 84 -12.70 -2.41 8.83
N HIS A 85 -11.61 -2.44 9.59
CA HIS A 85 -11.14 -3.65 10.25
C HIS A 85 -11.28 -3.58 11.76
N TRP A 86 -10.59 -2.65 12.40
CA TRP A 86 -10.62 -2.52 13.86
C TRP A 86 -11.93 -1.93 14.38
N ASN A 87 -12.37 -0.82 13.78
CA ASN A 87 -13.59 -0.10 14.12
C ASN A 87 -13.72 0.23 15.63
N PHE A 88 -12.56 0.51 16.27
CA PHE A 88 -12.44 0.81 17.71
C PHE A 88 -12.99 -0.26 18.65
N GLN A 89 -13.01 -1.51 18.23
CA GLN A 89 -13.42 -2.63 19.07
C GLN A 89 -12.27 -3.09 19.96
N PHE A 90 -12.51 -3.22 21.29
CA PHE A 90 -11.51 -3.60 22.28
C PHE A 90 -11.63 -5.04 22.78
N GLY A 91 -12.56 -5.82 22.25
CA GLY A 91 -12.70 -7.25 22.49
C GLY A 91 -11.78 -8.06 21.56
N PRO A 92 -12.21 -9.26 21.15
CA PRO A 92 -11.42 -10.09 20.21
C PRO A 92 -11.05 -9.37 18.91
N GLU A 93 -11.90 -8.49 18.39
CA GLU A 93 -11.70 -7.70 17.18
C GLU A 93 -10.59 -6.64 17.30
N PHE A 94 -10.00 -6.45 18.48
CA PHE A 94 -8.79 -5.64 18.64
C PHE A 94 -7.60 -6.25 17.88
N PHE A 95 -7.55 -7.56 17.77
CA PHE A 95 -6.42 -8.26 17.15
C PHE A 95 -6.57 -8.33 15.61
N PRO A 96 -5.55 -7.89 14.84
CA PRO A 96 -5.59 -7.92 13.37
C PRO A 96 -5.89 -9.31 12.78
N ALA A 97 -5.38 -10.36 13.40
CA ALA A 97 -5.67 -11.74 12.97
C ALA A 97 -7.16 -12.10 13.04
N ILE A 98 -7.91 -11.44 13.92
CA ILE A 98 -9.36 -11.66 14.08
C ILE A 98 -10.15 -10.69 13.20
N ASN A 99 -9.77 -9.41 13.17
CA ASN A 99 -10.50 -8.40 12.40
C ASN A 99 -10.17 -8.39 10.90
N GLY A 100 -9.21 -9.23 10.46
CA GLY A 100 -8.80 -9.32 9.06
C GLY A 100 -7.96 -8.16 8.55
N GLY A 101 -7.43 -7.32 9.43
CA GLY A 101 -6.70 -6.10 9.07
C GLY A 101 -5.18 -6.25 8.93
N ASP A 102 -4.64 -7.46 8.96
CA ASP A 102 -3.19 -7.71 8.85
C ASP A 102 -2.58 -7.01 7.63
N ALA A 103 -3.20 -7.17 6.47
CA ALA A 103 -2.71 -6.58 5.24
C ALA A 103 -2.74 -5.04 5.30
N ALA A 104 -3.79 -4.43 5.84
CA ALA A 104 -3.90 -2.99 5.96
C ALA A 104 -2.81 -2.39 6.86
N ILE A 105 -2.52 -3.03 8.01
CA ILE A 105 -1.42 -2.61 8.88
C ILE A 105 -0.07 -2.76 8.17
N LEU A 106 0.19 -3.91 7.57
CA LEU A 106 1.47 -4.17 6.90
C LEU A 106 1.70 -3.21 5.73
N TYR A 107 0.69 -2.94 4.90
CA TYR A 107 0.78 -1.94 3.84
C TYR A 107 1.05 -0.55 4.39
N SER A 108 0.35 -0.15 5.45
CA SER A 108 0.58 1.16 6.08
C SER A 108 2.04 1.34 6.48
N LEU A 109 2.63 0.34 7.14
CA LEU A 109 4.02 0.38 7.60
C LEU A 109 5.03 0.26 6.45
N ILE A 110 4.79 -0.59 5.47
CA ILE A 110 5.64 -0.73 4.29
C ILE A 110 5.70 0.60 3.52
N PHE A 111 4.55 1.20 3.26
CA PHE A 111 4.50 2.47 2.54
C PHE A 111 5.06 3.63 3.36
N LEU A 112 4.90 3.62 4.68
CA LEU A 112 5.56 4.60 5.54
C LEU A 112 7.09 4.48 5.43
N HIS A 113 7.61 3.26 5.43
CA HIS A 113 9.04 3.02 5.25
C HIS A 113 9.52 3.49 3.87
N ILE A 114 8.76 3.21 2.81
CA ILE A 114 9.06 3.68 1.45
C ILE A 114 9.03 5.21 1.39
N ALA A 115 8.06 5.86 2.04
CA ALA A 115 7.99 7.32 2.11
C ALA A 115 9.23 7.93 2.78
N CYS A 116 9.73 7.29 3.85
CA CYS A 116 10.93 7.74 4.54
C CYS A 116 12.22 7.48 3.74
N ARG A 117 12.33 6.31 3.11
CA ARG A 117 13.54 5.90 2.39
C ARG A 117 13.63 6.48 0.98
N GLY A 118 12.50 6.66 0.28
CA GLY A 118 12.45 7.06 -1.11
C GLY A 118 12.45 5.88 -2.08
N ALA A 119 12.61 6.16 -3.38
CA ALA A 119 12.42 5.17 -4.43
C ALA A 119 13.47 4.06 -4.49
N GLY A 120 14.73 4.36 -4.21
CA GLY A 120 15.83 3.40 -4.32
C GLY A 120 16.13 3.00 -5.76
N LYS A 121 16.68 1.79 -5.93
CA LYS A 121 17.02 1.25 -7.26
C LYS A 121 15.78 0.97 -8.10
N TRP A 122 15.97 0.91 -9.42
CA TRP A 122 14.95 0.58 -10.44
C TRP A 122 13.74 1.52 -10.35
N SER A 123 14.02 2.82 -10.33
CA SER A 123 13.03 3.88 -10.23
C SER A 123 13.31 5.02 -11.19
N LEU A 124 12.29 5.81 -11.50
CA LEU A 124 12.42 7.02 -12.30
C LEU A 124 12.78 8.25 -11.46
N ASP A 125 12.54 8.22 -10.16
CA ASP A 125 12.98 9.30 -9.27
C ASP A 125 14.52 9.36 -9.28
N LYS A 126 15.04 10.54 -9.58
CA LYS A 126 16.49 10.80 -9.57
C LYS A 126 16.88 11.31 -8.19
N ASN A 127 17.60 10.48 -7.43
CA ASN A 127 18.32 10.87 -6.22
C ASN A 127 17.53 11.81 -5.26
N GLU A 128 16.54 11.25 -4.58
CA GLU A 128 16.03 11.84 -3.34
C GLU A 128 16.54 11.09 -2.11
#